data_ebc57b639e7b79daffe599ea41e4d6e2
#
_entry.id   ebc57b639e7b79daffe599ea41e4d6e2
#
_cell.length_a   1.000
_cell.length_b   1.000
_cell.length_c   1.000
_cell.angle_alpha   90.00
_cell.angle_beta   90.00
_cell.angle_gamma   90.00
#
_symmetry.space_group_name_H-M   'P 1'
#
loop_
_entity.id
_entity.type
_entity.pdbx_description
1 polymer ?
#
loop_
_entity_poly.entity_id
_entity_poly.type
_entity_poly.pdbx_seq_one_letter_code
_entity_poly.pdbx_strand_id
1 'polypeptide(L)'
;MTDDVLTIADRLWRGEVSTATLHPVDHVGGFVEITDGVGFTPSFANVSAFATADGLVLVDTGSLPLASVVHDDIRRWSSSRLHTAVYSHGQIDHVFGVPVWEQEAEEQGWAAPQVIAHHALPARFDRYILTAGYNTIINRRQFGFKDLNWPTSYRYPDRTYHEAMDLSVGGTDFALRHEKGETDDHTITWQADARVLCCGDLFIWASPNAGNPQKVQRYPREWAQALRRMLTLEAEFLLPGHGLPVVGADRVRTALTDTADLLDSLVDQTLAVMNAGGRLDDAVHTVRPPAELEERPYLRPVYDEPEFIVHTVWRQYGGWWDGNPATLKPASELALAVELASLAGGPGVLADRAVQLLEAASGAADAREADAALRLAGHLAESAWLASPGDGAVQRARHDVFAARAARSTSTMARGIFTWAANESGGDGEGTAAAHAH
;
A
#
# COMPACT_ATOMS: atom_id res chain seq x y z
N MET A 1 9.15 5.50 30.01
CA MET A 1 8.14 4.47 29.74
C MET A 1 7.68 4.69 28.32
N THR A 2 7.87 3.75 27.44
CA THR A 2 7.28 3.76 26.09
C THR A 2 5.78 3.55 26.31
N ASP A 3 4.95 4.42 25.72
CA ASP A 3 3.49 4.26 25.71
C ASP A 3 3.16 2.86 25.15
N ASP A 4 2.12 2.21 25.68
CA ASP A 4 1.65 0.95 25.11
C ASP A 4 0.91 1.19 23.78
N VAL A 5 0.72 0.12 23.01
CA VAL A 5 0.10 0.16 21.67
C VAL A 5 -1.27 0.82 21.68
N LEU A 6 -2.11 0.53 22.66
CA LEU A 6 -3.47 1.08 22.75
C LEU A 6 -3.46 2.57 23.09
N THR A 7 -2.54 3.02 23.94
CA THR A 7 -2.33 4.44 24.25
C THR A 7 -1.90 5.20 23.00
N ILE A 8 -0.98 4.64 22.21
CA ILE A 8 -0.53 5.27 20.95
C ILE A 8 -1.67 5.30 19.93
N ALA A 9 -2.44 4.22 19.81
CA ALA A 9 -3.63 4.15 18.95
C ALA A 9 -4.66 5.24 19.30
N ASP A 10 -4.92 5.46 20.58
CA ASP A 10 -5.83 6.51 21.05
C ASP A 10 -5.31 7.91 20.71
N ARG A 11 -4.01 8.15 20.86
CA ARG A 11 -3.38 9.42 20.50
C ARG A 11 -3.41 9.68 18.98
N LEU A 12 -3.20 8.63 18.16
CA LEU A 12 -3.37 8.70 16.70
C LEU A 12 -4.81 9.05 16.33
N TRP A 13 -5.79 8.39 16.96
CA TRP A 13 -7.21 8.68 16.72
C TRP A 13 -7.57 10.11 17.01
N ARG A 14 -7.04 10.67 18.10
CA ARG A 14 -7.27 12.08 18.48
C ARG A 14 -6.44 13.08 17.67
N GLY A 15 -5.59 12.63 16.76
CA GLY A 15 -4.71 13.49 15.98
C GLY A 15 -3.56 14.13 16.77
N GLU A 16 -3.26 13.63 17.98
CA GLU A 16 -2.14 14.08 18.82
C GLU A 16 -0.79 13.58 18.26
N VAL A 17 -0.84 12.48 17.54
CA VAL A 17 0.26 11.91 16.75
C VAL A 17 -0.21 11.80 15.30
N SER A 18 0.68 12.03 14.36
CA SER A 18 0.36 11.98 12.94
C SER A 18 0.91 10.71 12.28
N THR A 19 0.16 10.12 11.34
CA THR A 19 0.68 9.04 10.49
C THR A 19 1.80 9.47 9.56
N ALA A 20 2.07 10.76 9.43
CA ALA A 20 3.27 11.27 8.77
C ALA A 20 4.56 11.07 9.61
N THR A 21 4.43 10.98 10.93
CA THR A 21 5.56 10.75 11.87
C THR A 21 5.57 9.34 12.45
N LEU A 22 4.41 8.69 12.53
CA LEU A 22 4.23 7.29 12.89
C LEU A 22 3.54 6.61 11.71
N HIS A 23 4.36 6.16 10.77
CA HIS A 23 3.85 5.59 9.54
C HIS A 23 3.14 4.25 9.81
N PRO A 24 2.04 3.90 9.10
CA PRO A 24 1.32 2.64 9.33
C PRO A 24 2.14 1.35 9.23
N VAL A 25 3.27 1.36 8.55
CA VAL A 25 4.19 0.22 8.45
C VAL A 25 5.32 0.24 9.48
N ASP A 26 5.35 1.25 10.37
CA ASP A 26 6.36 1.31 11.43
C ASP A 26 6.06 0.26 12.50
N HIS A 27 7.11 -0.41 12.97
CA HIS A 27 7.01 -1.28 14.14
C HIS A 27 6.93 -0.43 15.41
N VAL A 28 5.79 -0.48 16.10
CA VAL A 28 5.53 0.36 17.28
C VAL A 28 5.09 -0.49 18.46
N GLY A 29 5.82 -0.36 19.55
CA GLY A 29 5.50 -1.10 20.78
C GLY A 29 5.88 -2.58 20.68
N GLY A 30 5.10 -3.42 21.31
CA GLY A 30 5.25 -4.88 21.31
C GLY A 30 3.86 -5.51 21.31
N PHE A 31 3.81 -6.80 21.59
CA PHE A 31 2.54 -7.51 21.75
C PHE A 31 1.63 -6.82 22.78
N VAL A 32 0.35 -6.75 22.47
CA VAL A 32 -0.71 -6.27 23.37
C VAL A 32 -1.89 -7.23 23.35
N GLU A 33 -2.45 -7.53 24.50
CA GLU A 33 -3.72 -8.21 24.60
C GLU A 33 -4.86 -7.16 24.46
N ILE A 34 -5.68 -7.32 23.41
CA ILE A 34 -6.76 -6.40 23.05
C ILE A 34 -7.99 -6.61 23.95
N THR A 35 -8.34 -7.86 24.15
CA THR A 35 -9.38 -8.36 25.05
C THR A 35 -9.02 -9.78 25.43
N ASP A 36 -9.72 -10.37 26.39
CA ASP A 36 -9.41 -11.70 26.93
C ASP A 36 -9.23 -12.74 25.82
N GLY A 37 -8.05 -13.34 25.76
CA GLY A 37 -7.68 -14.34 24.77
C GLY A 37 -7.46 -13.81 23.34
N VAL A 38 -7.40 -12.49 23.12
CA VAL A 38 -7.13 -11.89 21.81
C VAL A 38 -5.92 -10.98 21.88
N GLY A 39 -4.84 -11.36 21.18
CA GLY A 39 -3.60 -10.62 21.12
C GLY A 39 -3.37 -9.96 19.77
N PHE A 40 -2.55 -8.93 19.76
CA PHE A 40 -2.16 -8.18 18.57
C PHE A 40 -0.66 -7.85 18.63
N THR A 41 0.05 -8.15 17.56
CA THR A 41 1.47 -7.81 17.41
C THR A 41 1.63 -6.79 16.28
N PRO A 42 1.94 -5.52 16.61
CA PRO A 42 2.30 -4.55 15.60
C PRO A 42 3.58 -4.96 14.89
N SER A 43 3.58 -4.90 13.57
CA SER A 43 4.72 -5.26 12.73
C SER A 43 4.65 -4.46 11.43
N PHE A 44 5.53 -4.71 10.47
CA PHE A 44 5.37 -4.15 9.12
C PHE A 44 3.98 -4.50 8.56
N ALA A 45 3.59 -5.78 8.63
CA ALA A 45 2.19 -6.20 8.59
C ALA A 45 1.86 -6.90 9.90
N ASN A 46 0.76 -6.51 10.51
CA ASN A 46 0.36 -6.91 11.84
C ASN A 46 -0.11 -8.38 11.89
N VAL A 47 -0.03 -8.97 13.09
CA VAL A 47 -0.54 -10.31 13.34
C VAL A 47 -1.54 -10.27 14.49
N SER A 48 -2.73 -10.82 14.27
CA SER A 48 -3.74 -11.01 15.32
C SER A 48 -3.75 -12.47 15.77
N ALA A 49 -3.75 -12.69 17.08
CA ALA A 49 -3.68 -14.02 17.69
C ALA A 49 -4.89 -14.28 18.59
N PHE A 50 -5.51 -15.44 18.45
CA PHE A 50 -6.64 -15.87 19.28
C PHE A 50 -6.25 -17.14 20.04
N ALA A 51 -6.35 -17.11 21.35
CA ALA A 51 -6.18 -18.27 22.21
C ALA A 51 -7.47 -19.08 22.26
N THR A 52 -7.38 -20.38 21.93
CA THR A 52 -8.50 -21.31 21.99
C THR A 52 -8.11 -22.57 22.80
N ALA A 53 -9.09 -23.40 23.11
CA ALA A 53 -8.80 -24.63 23.87
C ALA A 53 -7.92 -25.64 23.12
N ASP A 54 -7.89 -25.60 21.77
CA ASP A 54 -7.11 -26.51 20.92
C ASP A 54 -5.79 -25.92 20.40
N GLY A 55 -5.51 -24.67 20.72
CA GLY A 55 -4.30 -23.95 20.30
C GLY A 55 -4.60 -22.54 19.80
N LEU A 56 -3.60 -21.91 19.20
CA LEU A 56 -3.72 -20.57 18.65
C LEU A 56 -4.35 -20.58 17.26
N VAL A 57 -5.14 -19.55 16.97
CA VAL A 57 -5.51 -19.15 15.62
C VAL A 57 -4.83 -17.82 15.33
N LEU A 58 -4.05 -17.73 14.25
CA LEU A 58 -3.46 -16.47 13.78
C LEU A 58 -4.19 -15.96 12.55
N VAL A 59 -4.42 -14.65 12.48
CA VAL A 59 -4.80 -13.95 11.27
C VAL A 59 -3.59 -13.14 10.82
N ASP A 60 -3.09 -13.49 9.65
CA ASP A 60 -1.77 -13.18 9.11
C ASP A 60 -0.62 -13.74 9.97
N THR A 61 0.60 -13.67 9.45
CA THR A 61 1.76 -14.29 10.08
C THR A 61 3.02 -13.42 10.00
N GLY A 62 2.88 -12.24 9.42
CA GLY A 62 3.96 -11.28 9.29
C GLY A 62 4.88 -11.51 8.09
N SER A 63 5.85 -10.62 7.94
CA SER A 63 6.85 -10.61 6.89
C SER A 63 8.05 -11.50 7.22
N LEU A 64 8.77 -11.98 6.20
CA LEU A 64 9.95 -12.83 6.37
C LEU A 64 10.99 -12.25 7.36
N PRO A 65 11.40 -10.96 7.29
CA PRO A 65 12.39 -10.42 8.20
C PRO A 65 11.94 -10.33 9.67
N LEU A 66 10.62 -10.27 9.91
CA LEU A 66 10.06 -10.09 11.25
C LEU A 66 9.36 -11.34 11.81
N ALA A 67 9.34 -12.44 11.05
CA ALA A 67 8.64 -13.66 11.44
C ALA A 67 9.04 -14.19 12.83
N SER A 68 10.33 -14.24 13.13
CA SER A 68 10.82 -14.69 14.44
C SER A 68 10.49 -13.70 15.56
N VAL A 69 10.50 -12.40 15.29
CA VAL A 69 10.14 -11.37 16.28
C VAL A 69 8.66 -11.50 16.66
N VAL A 70 7.80 -11.65 15.66
CA VAL A 70 6.35 -11.87 15.85
C VAL A 70 6.10 -13.18 16.63
N HIS A 71 6.79 -14.25 16.27
CA HIS A 71 6.71 -15.52 16.98
C HIS A 71 7.09 -15.36 18.45
N ASP A 72 8.23 -14.74 18.75
CA ASP A 72 8.72 -14.55 20.12
C ASP A 72 7.76 -13.65 20.94
N ASP A 73 7.18 -12.64 20.32
CA ASP A 73 6.17 -11.78 20.95
C ASP A 73 4.94 -12.58 21.39
N ILE A 74 4.38 -13.39 20.49
CA ILE A 74 3.22 -14.23 20.79
C ILE A 74 3.58 -15.32 21.80
N ARG A 75 4.81 -15.88 21.75
CA ARG A 75 5.26 -16.89 22.70
C ARG A 75 5.40 -16.37 24.13
N ARG A 76 5.67 -15.09 24.33
CA ARG A 76 5.63 -14.48 25.68
C ARG A 76 4.23 -14.44 26.27
N TRP A 77 3.22 -14.42 25.42
CA TRP A 77 1.82 -14.41 25.86
C TRP A 77 1.22 -15.83 25.97
N SER A 78 1.51 -16.72 25.02
CA SER A 78 0.92 -18.06 25.00
C SER A 78 1.92 -19.15 24.60
N SER A 79 1.91 -20.25 25.36
CA SER A 79 2.67 -21.46 25.05
C SER A 79 1.88 -22.50 24.22
N SER A 80 0.63 -22.19 23.85
CA SER A 80 -0.21 -23.10 23.07
C SER A 80 0.33 -23.25 21.65
N ARG A 81 0.25 -24.47 21.07
CA ARG A 81 0.63 -24.70 19.68
C ARG A 81 -0.15 -23.80 18.72
N LEU A 82 0.43 -23.44 17.58
CA LEU A 82 -0.35 -22.89 16.48
C LEU A 82 -1.23 -24.00 15.88
N HIS A 83 -2.54 -23.82 15.93
CA HIS A 83 -3.50 -24.72 15.32
C HIS A 83 -3.81 -24.33 13.87
N THR A 84 -4.14 -23.04 13.65
CA THR A 84 -4.53 -22.53 12.33
C THR A 84 -3.93 -21.15 12.07
N ALA A 85 -3.44 -20.92 10.86
CA ALA A 85 -3.12 -19.61 10.31
C ALA A 85 -4.11 -19.28 9.20
N VAL A 86 -4.70 -18.09 9.25
CA VAL A 86 -5.58 -17.55 8.20
C VAL A 86 -4.83 -16.43 7.51
N TYR A 87 -4.57 -16.54 6.22
CA TYR A 87 -4.02 -15.44 5.44
C TYR A 87 -5.14 -14.49 5.03
N SER A 88 -5.02 -13.20 5.39
CA SER A 88 -5.96 -12.18 4.92
C SER A 88 -5.89 -12.03 3.41
N HIS A 89 -4.68 -12.02 2.85
CA HIS A 89 -4.41 -11.98 1.42
C HIS A 89 -2.95 -12.37 1.13
N GLY A 90 -2.60 -12.55 -0.13
CA GLY A 90 -1.31 -13.13 -0.53
C GLY A 90 -0.16 -12.15 -0.69
N GLN A 91 -0.12 -11.00 -0.02
CA GLN A 91 1.06 -10.13 -0.02
C GLN A 91 2.15 -10.67 0.92
N ILE A 92 3.42 -10.43 0.57
CA ILE A 92 4.57 -11.09 1.22
C ILE A 92 4.80 -10.67 2.67
N ASP A 93 4.26 -9.58 3.07
CA ASP A 93 4.33 -9.08 4.44
C ASP A 93 3.32 -9.75 5.37
N HIS A 94 2.33 -10.47 4.85
CA HIS A 94 1.28 -11.14 5.61
C HIS A 94 1.49 -12.66 5.78
N VAL A 95 2.26 -13.31 4.89
CA VAL A 95 2.19 -14.77 4.70
C VAL A 95 3.50 -15.53 5.01
N PHE A 96 4.52 -14.88 5.54
CA PHE A 96 5.85 -15.50 5.67
C PHE A 96 6.22 -16.00 7.06
N GLY A 97 5.36 -15.88 8.07
CA GLY A 97 5.64 -16.34 9.42
C GLY A 97 5.40 -17.85 9.65
N VAL A 98 4.55 -18.51 8.86
CA VAL A 98 4.18 -19.92 9.09
C VAL A 98 5.37 -20.87 9.23
N PRO A 99 6.45 -20.76 8.44
CA PRO A 99 7.58 -21.69 8.57
C PRO A 99 8.25 -21.71 9.96
N VAL A 100 8.25 -20.60 10.70
CA VAL A 100 8.77 -20.55 12.07
C VAL A 100 7.91 -21.40 13.02
N TRP A 101 6.59 -21.33 12.85
CA TRP A 101 5.64 -22.12 13.62
C TRP A 101 5.66 -23.60 13.24
N GLU A 102 5.90 -23.95 11.99
CA GLU A 102 6.07 -25.34 11.53
C GLU A 102 7.34 -25.95 12.11
N GLN A 103 8.43 -25.19 12.12
CA GLN A 103 9.68 -25.63 12.75
C GLN A 103 9.48 -25.89 14.25
N GLU A 104 8.83 -24.97 14.98
CA GLU A 104 8.52 -25.19 16.38
C GLU A 104 7.65 -26.42 16.60
N ALA A 105 6.62 -26.61 15.78
CA ALA A 105 5.74 -27.78 15.87
C ALA A 105 6.53 -29.09 15.71
N GLU A 106 7.49 -29.14 14.79
CA GLU A 106 8.38 -30.30 14.60
C GLU A 106 9.26 -30.54 15.85
N GLU A 107 9.87 -29.48 16.38
CA GLU A 107 10.73 -29.55 17.58
C GLU A 107 9.95 -30.01 18.83
N GLN A 108 8.70 -29.60 18.96
CA GLN A 108 7.82 -29.96 20.09
C GLN A 108 7.06 -31.28 19.87
N GLY A 109 7.11 -31.87 18.68
CA GLY A 109 6.32 -33.04 18.33
C GLY A 109 4.82 -32.76 18.22
N TRP A 110 4.44 -31.54 17.89
CA TRP A 110 3.06 -31.12 17.66
C TRP A 110 2.65 -31.40 16.19
N ALA A 111 1.33 -31.43 15.95
CA ALA A 111 0.83 -31.39 14.59
C ALA A 111 1.15 -30.02 13.94
N ALA A 112 1.55 -30.05 12.67
CA ALA A 112 1.78 -28.84 11.90
C ALA A 112 0.50 -27.97 11.84
N PRO A 113 0.63 -26.64 11.82
CA PRO A 113 -0.52 -25.74 11.70
C PRO A 113 -1.20 -25.90 10.34
N GLN A 114 -2.53 -25.76 10.32
CA GLN A 114 -3.30 -25.68 9.08
C GLN A 114 -3.28 -24.23 8.58
N VAL A 115 -3.01 -24.04 7.29
CA VAL A 115 -3.10 -22.74 6.62
C VAL A 115 -4.37 -22.64 5.80
N ILE A 116 -5.17 -21.60 6.03
CA ILE A 116 -6.44 -21.33 5.34
C ILE A 116 -6.35 -20.00 4.61
N ALA A 117 -6.87 -19.92 3.38
CA ALA A 117 -6.96 -18.71 2.59
C ALA A 117 -8.09 -18.73 1.58
N HIS A 118 -8.35 -17.59 0.94
CA HIS A 118 -9.24 -17.54 -0.21
C HIS A 118 -8.67 -18.33 -1.41
N HIS A 119 -9.53 -18.90 -2.24
CA HIS A 119 -9.13 -19.76 -3.37
C HIS A 119 -8.31 -19.06 -4.47
N ALA A 120 -8.36 -17.74 -4.56
CA ALA A 120 -7.55 -16.97 -5.52
C ALA A 120 -6.09 -16.75 -5.06
N LEU A 121 -5.78 -16.99 -3.78
CA LEU A 121 -4.46 -16.74 -3.22
C LEU A 121 -3.33 -17.59 -3.87
N PRO A 122 -3.48 -18.88 -4.14
CA PRO A 122 -2.47 -19.67 -4.85
C PRO A 122 -2.06 -19.05 -6.18
N ALA A 123 -3.01 -18.62 -7.00
CA ALA A 123 -2.73 -17.98 -8.28
C ALA A 123 -1.97 -16.64 -8.12
N ARG A 124 -2.15 -15.95 -6.99
CA ARG A 124 -1.36 -14.77 -6.65
C ARG A 124 0.09 -15.12 -6.37
N PHE A 125 0.36 -16.18 -5.62
CA PHE A 125 1.72 -16.67 -5.38
C PHE A 125 2.40 -17.06 -6.68
N ASP A 126 1.72 -17.80 -7.56
CA ASP A 126 2.23 -18.19 -8.88
C ASP A 126 2.60 -16.95 -9.71
N ARG A 127 1.76 -15.91 -9.70
CA ARG A 127 2.06 -14.64 -10.37
C ARG A 127 3.27 -13.94 -9.77
N TYR A 128 3.43 -13.93 -8.43
CA TYR A 128 4.59 -13.32 -7.78
C TYR A 128 5.87 -14.06 -8.12
N ILE A 129 5.86 -15.39 -8.19
CA ILE A 129 7.00 -16.20 -8.65
C ILE A 129 7.33 -15.83 -10.10
N LEU A 130 6.33 -15.80 -10.98
CA LEU A 130 6.49 -15.43 -12.40
C LEU A 130 7.09 -14.02 -12.58
N THR A 131 6.73 -13.09 -11.74
CA THR A 131 7.13 -11.67 -11.85
C THR A 131 8.13 -11.25 -10.76
N ALA A 132 8.89 -12.18 -10.20
CA ALA A 132 9.79 -11.91 -9.05
C ALA A 132 10.82 -10.81 -9.35
N GLY A 133 11.42 -10.82 -10.54
CA GLY A 133 12.37 -9.78 -10.97
C GLY A 133 11.72 -8.40 -11.02
N TYR A 134 10.53 -8.28 -11.60
CA TYR A 134 9.79 -7.02 -11.65
C TYR A 134 9.38 -6.55 -10.24
N ASN A 135 8.86 -7.46 -9.41
CA ASN A 135 8.50 -7.14 -8.03
C ASN A 135 9.71 -6.70 -7.20
N THR A 136 10.89 -7.29 -7.42
CA THR A 136 12.14 -6.82 -6.80
C THR A 136 12.39 -5.35 -7.13
N ILE A 137 12.35 -4.97 -8.41
CA ILE A 137 12.64 -3.60 -8.87
C ILE A 137 11.63 -2.60 -8.31
N ILE A 138 10.32 -2.87 -8.43
CA ILE A 138 9.30 -1.91 -8.00
C ILE A 138 9.28 -1.71 -6.49
N ASN A 139 9.60 -2.74 -5.69
CA ASN A 139 9.64 -2.59 -4.24
C ASN A 139 10.95 -1.92 -3.76
N ARG A 140 12.09 -2.19 -4.42
CA ARG A 140 13.31 -1.40 -4.21
C ARG A 140 13.07 0.08 -4.49
N ARG A 141 12.37 0.40 -5.58
CA ARG A 141 12.00 1.77 -5.96
C ARG A 141 11.06 2.42 -4.95
N GLN A 142 10.03 1.70 -4.48
CA GLN A 142 9.05 2.23 -3.56
C GLN A 142 9.59 2.47 -2.16
N PHE A 143 10.37 1.52 -1.62
CA PHE A 143 10.81 1.52 -0.22
C PHE A 143 12.28 1.90 -0.04
N GLY A 144 13.06 2.00 -1.09
CA GLY A 144 14.50 2.26 -0.99
C GLY A 144 15.34 1.09 -0.46
N PHE A 145 14.79 -0.11 -0.36
CA PHE A 145 15.47 -1.31 0.16
C PHE A 145 16.39 -1.90 -0.91
N LYS A 146 17.65 -1.47 -0.98
CA LYS A 146 18.60 -1.87 -2.04
C LYS A 146 18.81 -3.38 -2.14
N ASP A 147 18.82 -4.08 -1.02
CA ASP A 147 19.12 -5.53 -0.94
C ASP A 147 17.85 -6.42 -1.04
N LEU A 148 16.67 -5.84 -1.21
CA LEU A 148 15.44 -6.62 -1.34
C LEU A 148 15.52 -7.53 -2.57
N ASN A 149 15.29 -8.82 -2.38
CA ASN A 149 15.01 -9.78 -3.43
C ASN A 149 13.62 -10.36 -3.19
N TRP A 150 12.78 -10.35 -4.21
CA TRP A 150 11.43 -10.86 -4.08
C TRP A 150 11.45 -12.39 -3.93
N PRO A 151 10.76 -12.93 -2.93
CA PRO A 151 10.77 -14.37 -2.68
C PRO A 151 10.08 -15.15 -3.80
N THR A 152 10.56 -16.38 -4.04
CA THR A 152 10.01 -17.31 -5.03
C THR A 152 9.53 -18.61 -4.42
N SER A 153 9.59 -18.76 -3.10
CA SER A 153 9.06 -19.89 -2.36
C SER A 153 8.03 -19.41 -1.36
N TYR A 154 6.85 -20.01 -1.37
CA TYR A 154 5.70 -19.62 -0.56
C TYR A 154 5.14 -20.84 0.17
N ARG A 155 4.61 -20.64 1.38
CA ARG A 155 3.78 -21.61 2.06
C ARG A 155 2.34 -21.51 1.55
N TYR A 156 1.98 -22.38 0.60
CA TYR A 156 0.62 -22.42 0.05
C TYR A 156 -0.39 -22.87 1.12
N PRO A 157 -1.66 -22.42 1.02
CA PRO A 157 -2.68 -22.85 1.96
C PRO A 157 -2.98 -24.34 1.81
N ASP A 158 -3.29 -25.00 2.93
CA ASP A 158 -3.75 -26.39 2.95
C ASP A 158 -5.23 -26.50 2.59
N ARG A 159 -5.98 -25.44 2.88
CA ARG A 159 -7.41 -25.37 2.65
C ARG A 159 -7.80 -24.01 2.11
N THR A 160 -8.64 -24.01 1.08
CA THR A 160 -9.16 -22.77 0.47
C THR A 160 -10.69 -22.77 0.48
N TYR A 161 -11.27 -21.57 0.36
CA TYR A 161 -12.71 -21.35 0.25
C TYR A 161 -13.01 -20.27 -0.80
N HIS A 162 -14.27 -20.14 -1.24
CA HIS A 162 -14.69 -19.16 -2.25
C HIS A 162 -15.32 -17.92 -1.61
N GLU A 163 -16.57 -18.02 -1.15
CA GLU A 163 -17.33 -16.86 -0.63
C GLU A 163 -17.19 -16.72 0.89
N ALA A 164 -17.30 -17.83 1.59
CA ALA A 164 -17.34 -17.87 3.04
C ALA A 164 -16.87 -19.21 3.58
N MET A 165 -16.30 -19.19 4.77
CA MET A 165 -16.00 -20.36 5.57
C MET A 165 -16.24 -20.04 7.04
N ASP A 166 -16.97 -20.91 7.73
CA ASP A 166 -17.05 -20.90 9.18
C ASP A 166 -16.04 -21.92 9.71
N LEU A 167 -15.24 -21.50 10.68
CA LEU A 167 -14.16 -22.25 11.29
C LEU A 167 -14.41 -22.28 12.80
N SER A 168 -14.38 -23.47 13.40
CA SER A 168 -14.40 -23.64 14.86
C SER A 168 -13.11 -24.32 15.31
N VAL A 169 -12.43 -23.70 16.29
CA VAL A 169 -11.19 -24.20 16.88
C VAL A 169 -11.30 -24.09 18.40
N GLY A 170 -11.24 -25.24 19.10
CA GLY A 170 -11.29 -25.28 20.55
C GLY A 170 -12.51 -24.57 21.15
N GLY A 171 -13.66 -24.65 20.47
CA GLY A 171 -14.91 -24.02 20.91
C GLY A 171 -15.03 -22.52 20.59
N THR A 172 -14.07 -21.95 19.91
CA THR A 172 -14.12 -20.56 19.42
C THR A 172 -14.48 -20.56 17.93
N ASP A 173 -15.49 -19.78 17.56
CA ASP A 173 -16.01 -19.72 16.20
C ASP A 173 -15.50 -18.47 15.47
N PHE A 174 -15.08 -18.65 14.22
CA PHE A 174 -14.60 -17.61 13.31
C PHE A 174 -15.39 -17.66 12.00
N ALA A 175 -15.83 -16.49 11.53
CA ALA A 175 -16.44 -16.36 10.23
C ALA A 175 -15.43 -15.72 9.26
N LEU A 176 -14.95 -16.51 8.29
CA LEU A 176 -14.10 -16.03 7.20
C LEU A 176 -14.98 -15.62 6.03
N ARG A 177 -14.79 -14.42 5.50
CA ARG A 177 -15.56 -13.90 4.37
C ARG A 177 -14.62 -13.33 3.32
N HIS A 178 -14.89 -13.67 2.07
CA HIS A 178 -14.18 -13.08 0.93
C HIS A 178 -14.67 -11.66 0.69
N GLU A 179 -13.72 -10.76 0.49
CA GLU A 179 -13.96 -9.38 0.11
C GLU A 179 -12.96 -8.93 -0.95
N LYS A 180 -13.38 -8.05 -1.86
CA LYS A 180 -12.47 -7.41 -2.80
C LYS A 180 -12.16 -5.99 -2.36
N GLY A 181 -10.91 -5.60 -2.53
CA GLY A 181 -10.48 -4.23 -2.23
C GLY A 181 -9.09 -3.99 -2.78
N GLU A 182 -8.09 -4.00 -1.92
CA GLU A 182 -6.71 -3.92 -2.33
C GLU A 182 -6.32 -5.08 -3.25
N THR A 183 -6.85 -6.25 -2.95
CA THR A 183 -6.61 -7.48 -3.71
C THR A 183 -7.92 -8.21 -4.01
N ASP A 184 -7.85 -9.19 -4.92
CA ASP A 184 -8.98 -10.03 -5.34
C ASP A 184 -9.10 -11.33 -4.51
N ASP A 185 -8.19 -11.57 -3.59
CA ASP A 185 -8.12 -12.76 -2.72
C ASP A 185 -8.33 -12.42 -1.24
N HIS A 186 -8.86 -11.23 -0.92
CA HIS A 186 -8.91 -10.75 0.45
C HIS A 186 -9.92 -11.49 1.31
N THR A 187 -9.51 -11.80 2.55
CA THR A 187 -10.31 -12.45 3.60
C THR A 187 -10.42 -11.50 4.79
N ILE A 188 -11.64 -11.24 5.26
CA ILE A 188 -11.86 -10.72 6.62
C ILE A 188 -12.15 -11.89 7.57
N THR A 189 -11.70 -11.74 8.81
CA THR A 189 -11.97 -12.72 9.87
C THR A 189 -12.77 -12.05 10.98
N TRP A 190 -13.96 -12.55 11.24
CA TRP A 190 -14.85 -12.08 12.28
C TRP A 190 -14.95 -13.08 13.41
N GLN A 191 -14.66 -12.65 14.64
CA GLN A 191 -14.90 -13.40 15.89
C GLN A 191 -16.02 -12.69 16.67
N ALA A 192 -17.21 -13.31 16.70
CA ALA A 192 -18.41 -12.64 17.13
C ALA A 192 -18.49 -12.42 18.66
N ASP A 193 -18.04 -13.40 19.45
CA ASP A 193 -18.15 -13.33 20.93
C ASP A 193 -17.29 -12.19 21.52
N ALA A 194 -16.07 -11.99 21.00
CA ALA A 194 -15.22 -10.88 21.40
C ALA A 194 -15.49 -9.60 20.59
N ARG A 195 -16.35 -9.65 19.57
CA ARG A 195 -16.64 -8.54 18.64
C ARG A 195 -15.37 -8.00 17.97
N VAL A 196 -14.47 -8.90 17.56
CA VAL A 196 -13.18 -8.58 16.92
C VAL A 196 -13.27 -8.84 15.44
N LEU A 197 -12.93 -7.82 14.66
CA LEU A 197 -12.82 -7.88 13.21
C LEU A 197 -11.38 -7.67 12.77
N CYS A 198 -10.75 -8.72 12.22
CA CYS A 198 -9.47 -8.61 11.51
C CYS A 198 -9.78 -8.32 10.05
N CYS A 199 -9.41 -7.14 9.57
CA CYS A 199 -9.78 -6.67 8.25
C CYS A 199 -8.64 -6.68 7.22
N GLY A 200 -7.44 -7.19 7.59
CA GLY A 200 -6.26 -7.08 6.74
C GLY A 200 -6.07 -5.64 6.24
N ASP A 201 -5.75 -5.47 4.96
CA ASP A 201 -5.46 -4.16 4.38
C ASP A 201 -6.69 -3.37 3.91
N LEU A 202 -7.91 -3.86 4.23
CA LEU A 202 -9.10 -3.05 3.96
C LEU A 202 -9.22 -1.80 4.85
N PHE A 203 -8.38 -1.71 5.89
CA PHE A 203 -8.13 -0.50 6.66
C PHE A 203 -6.66 -0.47 7.10
N ILE A 204 -5.92 0.63 6.85
CA ILE A 204 -4.46 0.70 7.05
C ILE A 204 -3.96 2.02 7.68
N TRP A 205 -4.79 2.81 8.30
CA TRP A 205 -4.43 4.13 8.86
C TRP A 205 -3.80 5.10 7.84
N ALA A 206 -4.18 4.98 6.59
CA ALA A 206 -3.80 5.87 5.50
C ALA A 206 -4.91 5.95 4.46
N SER A 207 -4.79 6.84 3.49
CA SER A 207 -5.57 6.73 2.25
C SER A 207 -5.47 5.30 1.71
N PRO A 208 -6.59 4.65 1.37
CA PRO A 208 -6.59 3.26 0.91
C PRO A 208 -5.59 3.01 -0.22
N ASN A 209 -4.83 1.91 -0.14
CA ASN A 209 -3.89 1.49 -1.18
C ASN A 209 -4.64 0.99 -2.42
N ALA A 210 -5.53 1.85 -2.94
CA ALA A 210 -6.41 1.55 -4.06
C ALA A 210 -5.88 2.06 -5.40
N GLY A 211 -4.76 2.79 -5.41
CA GLY A 211 -4.24 3.46 -6.59
C GLY A 211 -2.78 3.16 -6.94
N ASN A 212 -2.09 2.28 -6.24
CA ASN A 212 -0.64 2.05 -6.38
C ASN A 212 -0.17 1.98 -7.85
N PRO A 213 0.68 2.93 -8.31
CA PRO A 213 1.06 3.06 -9.71
C PRO A 213 1.92 1.90 -10.25
N GLN A 214 2.52 1.10 -9.35
CA GLN A 214 3.43 0.00 -9.70
C GLN A 214 2.81 -1.39 -9.48
N LYS A 215 1.54 -1.48 -9.07
CA LYS A 215 0.88 -2.74 -8.75
C LYS A 215 -0.26 -3.05 -9.73
N VAL A 216 -0.76 -4.27 -9.66
CA VAL A 216 -1.91 -4.71 -10.45
C VAL A 216 -3.19 -4.01 -10.01
N GLN A 217 -4.28 -4.21 -10.78
CA GLN A 217 -5.60 -3.64 -10.52
C GLN A 217 -6.01 -3.76 -9.05
N ARG A 218 -6.56 -2.67 -8.50
CA ARG A 218 -7.26 -2.55 -7.24
C ARG A 218 -8.75 -2.33 -7.53
N TYR A 219 -9.59 -2.50 -6.53
CA TYR A 219 -11.05 -2.54 -6.68
C TYR A 219 -11.74 -1.52 -5.77
N PRO A 220 -11.61 -0.19 -6.04
CA PRO A 220 -12.06 0.85 -5.10
C PRO A 220 -13.56 0.77 -4.77
N ARG A 221 -14.43 0.48 -5.76
CA ARG A 221 -15.88 0.35 -5.53
C ARG A 221 -16.23 -0.86 -4.68
N GLU A 222 -15.66 -2.00 -5.02
CA GLU A 222 -15.87 -3.23 -4.27
C GLU A 222 -15.30 -3.11 -2.86
N TRP A 223 -14.20 -2.37 -2.69
CA TRP A 223 -13.62 -2.07 -1.39
C TRP A 223 -14.59 -1.25 -0.52
N ALA A 224 -15.16 -0.16 -1.04
CA ALA A 224 -16.19 0.60 -0.33
C ALA A 224 -17.37 -0.28 0.09
N GLN A 225 -17.83 -1.17 -0.80
CA GLN A 225 -18.89 -2.13 -0.49
C GLN A 225 -18.48 -3.13 0.61
N ALA A 226 -17.23 -3.60 0.61
CA ALA A 226 -16.70 -4.47 1.65
C ALA A 226 -16.73 -3.78 3.03
N LEU A 227 -16.25 -2.53 3.09
CA LEU A 227 -16.30 -1.71 4.32
C LEU A 227 -17.74 -1.54 4.83
N ARG A 228 -18.70 -1.32 3.93
CA ARG A 228 -20.11 -1.21 4.32
C ARG A 228 -20.71 -2.53 4.82
N ARG A 229 -20.27 -3.68 4.27
CA ARG A 229 -20.64 -4.99 4.84
C ARG A 229 -20.04 -5.20 6.23
N MET A 230 -18.78 -4.80 6.44
CA MET A 230 -18.14 -4.86 7.77
C MET A 230 -18.87 -4.01 8.83
N LEU A 231 -19.49 -2.89 8.45
CA LEU A 231 -20.31 -2.09 9.37
C LEU A 231 -21.48 -2.89 9.98
N THR A 232 -22.04 -3.86 9.25
CA THR A 232 -23.15 -4.69 9.75
C THR A 232 -22.75 -5.66 10.85
N LEU A 233 -21.45 -5.88 11.08
CA LEU A 233 -20.92 -6.73 12.13
C LEU A 233 -20.88 -6.04 13.51
N GLU A 234 -20.98 -4.71 13.53
CA GLU A 234 -20.95 -3.90 14.77
C GLU A 234 -19.74 -4.22 15.66
N ALA A 235 -18.55 -4.32 15.05
CA ALA A 235 -17.33 -4.68 15.75
C ALA A 235 -16.96 -3.64 16.83
N GLU A 236 -16.46 -4.14 17.96
CA GLU A 236 -15.88 -3.32 19.04
C GLU A 236 -14.39 -3.05 18.79
N PHE A 237 -13.72 -4.01 18.16
CA PHE A 237 -12.30 -3.96 17.85
C PHE A 237 -12.08 -4.21 16.37
N LEU A 238 -11.40 -3.27 15.71
CA LEU A 238 -10.91 -3.43 14.34
C LEU A 238 -9.40 -3.62 14.39
N LEU A 239 -8.93 -4.78 13.94
CA LEU A 239 -7.52 -5.13 13.88
C LEU A 239 -7.05 -5.09 12.42
N PRO A 240 -6.33 -4.04 12.01
CA PRO A 240 -5.90 -3.83 10.64
C PRO A 240 -4.61 -4.60 10.29
N GLY A 241 -4.36 -4.79 8.99
CA GLY A 241 -3.10 -5.34 8.51
C GLY A 241 -1.91 -4.41 8.72
N HIS A 242 -2.12 -3.10 8.68
CA HIS A 242 -1.11 -2.08 8.98
C HIS A 242 -1.65 -1.02 9.94
N GLY A 243 -0.73 -0.44 10.72
CA GLY A 243 -1.06 0.55 11.75
C GLY A 243 -1.58 -0.10 13.03
N LEU A 244 -2.37 0.61 13.82
CA LEU A 244 -2.73 0.22 15.17
C LEU A 244 -4.21 -0.17 15.28
N PRO A 245 -4.62 -0.91 16.33
CA PRO A 245 -6.01 -1.27 16.55
C PRO A 245 -6.92 -0.04 16.67
N VAL A 246 -8.15 -0.13 16.13
CA VAL A 246 -9.20 0.85 16.40
C VAL A 246 -10.13 0.24 17.44
N VAL A 247 -10.23 0.88 18.60
CA VAL A 247 -10.98 0.39 19.77
C VAL A 247 -12.21 1.25 20.02
N GLY A 248 -13.36 0.60 20.13
CA GLY A 248 -14.67 1.20 20.38
C GLY A 248 -15.57 1.18 19.14
N ALA A 249 -16.79 0.65 19.28
CA ALA A 249 -17.75 0.46 18.18
C ALA A 249 -18.02 1.74 17.37
N ASP A 250 -18.09 2.90 18.04
CA ASP A 250 -18.31 4.17 17.34
C ASP A 250 -17.12 4.60 16.50
N ARG A 251 -15.89 4.36 16.98
CA ARG A 251 -14.66 4.63 16.22
C ARG A 251 -14.52 3.69 15.03
N VAL A 252 -14.79 2.41 15.24
CA VAL A 252 -14.78 1.41 14.16
C VAL A 252 -15.79 1.80 13.07
N ARG A 253 -17.02 2.14 13.47
CA ARG A 253 -18.06 2.59 12.56
C ARG A 253 -17.60 3.83 11.77
N THR A 254 -17.05 4.83 12.45
CA THR A 254 -16.56 6.07 11.83
C THR A 254 -15.44 5.78 10.84
N ALA A 255 -14.42 5.00 11.24
CA ALA A 255 -13.30 4.66 10.38
C ALA A 255 -13.72 3.94 9.09
N LEU A 256 -14.59 2.92 9.22
CA LEU A 256 -15.08 2.16 8.08
C LEU A 256 -15.99 3.02 7.17
N THR A 257 -16.85 3.87 7.75
CA THR A 257 -17.73 4.76 6.99
C THR A 257 -16.94 5.79 6.21
N ASP A 258 -16.05 6.53 6.86
CA ASP A 258 -15.25 7.58 6.23
C ASP A 258 -14.36 7.01 5.11
N THR A 259 -13.79 5.82 5.34
CA THR A 259 -12.96 5.15 4.30
C THR A 259 -13.81 4.73 3.10
N ALA A 260 -15.01 4.21 3.33
CA ALA A 260 -15.95 3.85 2.24
C ALA A 260 -16.41 5.10 1.48
N ASP A 261 -16.74 6.17 2.18
CA ASP A 261 -17.19 7.43 1.58
C ASP A 261 -16.09 8.08 0.73
N LEU A 262 -14.84 8.04 1.18
CA LEU A 262 -13.69 8.49 0.39
C LEU A 262 -13.58 7.71 -0.94
N LEU A 263 -13.61 6.38 -0.88
CA LEU A 263 -13.51 5.53 -2.07
C LEU A 263 -14.70 5.74 -3.01
N ASP A 264 -15.94 5.75 -2.49
CA ASP A 264 -17.14 6.00 -3.28
C ASP A 264 -17.09 7.36 -3.98
N SER A 265 -16.67 8.40 -3.25
CA SER A 265 -16.57 9.77 -3.80
C SER A 265 -15.57 9.83 -4.96
N LEU A 266 -14.36 9.24 -4.81
CA LEU A 266 -13.34 9.23 -5.87
C LEU A 266 -13.82 8.43 -7.10
N VAL A 267 -14.49 7.30 -6.89
CA VAL A 267 -15.06 6.49 -7.97
C VAL A 267 -16.15 7.26 -8.70
N ASP A 268 -17.11 7.83 -7.98
CA ASP A 268 -18.25 8.54 -8.58
C ASP A 268 -17.82 9.76 -9.39
N GLN A 269 -16.89 10.57 -8.85
CA GLN A 269 -16.34 11.71 -9.56
C GLN A 269 -15.59 11.29 -10.84
N THR A 270 -14.75 10.24 -10.74
CA THR A 270 -14.00 9.73 -11.91
C THR A 270 -14.97 9.23 -12.99
N LEU A 271 -15.97 8.45 -12.61
CA LEU A 271 -17.00 7.96 -13.55
C LEU A 271 -17.82 9.10 -14.14
N ALA A 272 -18.09 10.17 -13.40
CA ALA A 272 -18.78 11.36 -13.93
C ALA A 272 -17.98 12.02 -15.06
N VAL A 273 -16.66 12.17 -14.89
CA VAL A 273 -15.75 12.68 -15.94
C VAL A 273 -15.76 11.76 -17.15
N MET A 274 -15.63 10.44 -16.94
CA MET A 274 -15.66 9.44 -18.01
C MET A 274 -16.98 9.47 -18.80
N ASN A 275 -18.11 9.50 -18.09
CA ASN A 275 -19.44 9.53 -18.70
C ASN A 275 -19.74 10.83 -19.46
N ALA A 276 -19.07 11.93 -19.09
CA ALA A 276 -19.12 13.19 -19.82
C ALA A 276 -18.20 13.21 -21.06
N GLY A 277 -17.44 12.14 -21.32
CA GLY A 277 -16.49 12.05 -22.45
C GLY A 277 -15.16 12.76 -22.18
N GLY A 278 -14.83 13.04 -20.91
CA GLY A 278 -13.56 13.60 -20.49
C GLY A 278 -12.41 12.61 -20.66
N ARG A 279 -11.17 13.10 -20.55
CA ARG A 279 -9.94 12.33 -20.60
C ARG A 279 -9.45 11.99 -19.18
N LEU A 280 -8.52 11.06 -19.09
CA LEU A 280 -7.84 10.76 -17.82
C LEU A 280 -7.19 12.02 -17.22
N ASP A 281 -6.59 12.86 -18.05
CA ASP A 281 -6.00 14.14 -17.63
C ASP A 281 -7.03 15.05 -16.94
N ASP A 282 -8.23 15.14 -17.49
CA ASP A 282 -9.34 15.92 -16.87
C ASP A 282 -9.70 15.32 -15.50
N ALA A 283 -9.79 13.98 -15.38
CA ALA A 283 -10.10 13.32 -14.13
C ALA A 283 -9.02 13.54 -13.07
N VAL A 284 -7.75 13.34 -13.41
CA VAL A 284 -6.59 13.53 -12.50
C VAL A 284 -6.55 14.97 -11.97
N HIS A 285 -6.90 15.95 -12.80
CA HIS A 285 -6.83 17.37 -12.39
C HIS A 285 -8.11 17.92 -11.75
N THR A 286 -9.24 17.20 -11.79
CA THR A 286 -10.49 17.69 -11.23
C THR A 286 -11.06 16.88 -10.09
N VAL A 287 -10.82 15.55 -10.04
CA VAL A 287 -11.30 14.70 -8.96
C VAL A 287 -10.54 15.01 -7.66
N ARG A 288 -11.27 15.22 -6.59
CA ARG A 288 -10.70 15.53 -5.26
C ARG A 288 -11.46 14.78 -4.18
N PRO A 289 -10.77 14.35 -3.13
CA PRO A 289 -11.44 13.82 -1.95
C PRO A 289 -12.32 14.89 -1.30
N PRO A 290 -13.39 14.51 -0.59
CA PRO A 290 -14.14 15.44 0.26
C PRO A 290 -13.23 16.08 1.32
N ALA A 291 -13.31 17.40 1.48
CA ALA A 291 -12.40 18.14 2.37
C ALA A 291 -12.45 17.66 3.82
N GLU A 292 -13.64 17.28 4.30
CA GLU A 292 -13.84 16.76 5.65
C GLU A 292 -13.18 15.40 5.89
N LEU A 293 -12.90 14.64 4.81
CA LEU A 293 -12.22 13.34 4.89
C LEU A 293 -10.69 13.48 4.77
N GLU A 294 -10.20 14.51 4.09
CA GLU A 294 -8.76 14.77 3.99
C GLU A 294 -8.10 15.03 5.35
N GLU A 295 -8.86 15.60 6.29
CA GLU A 295 -8.38 15.92 7.64
C GLU A 295 -8.35 14.72 8.59
N ARG A 296 -8.98 13.60 8.22
CA ARG A 296 -9.04 12.41 9.08
C ARG A 296 -7.64 11.82 9.32
N PRO A 297 -7.24 11.56 10.58
CA PRO A 297 -5.91 11.03 10.89
C PRO A 297 -5.59 9.73 10.16
N TYR A 298 -6.62 8.89 9.95
CA TYR A 298 -6.52 7.56 9.33
C TYR A 298 -6.75 7.56 7.81
N LEU A 299 -6.93 8.72 7.15
CA LEU A 299 -7.10 8.83 5.68
C LEU A 299 -6.02 9.70 5.02
N ARG A 300 -4.99 10.10 5.77
CA ARG A 300 -3.89 10.89 5.22
C ARG A 300 -3.17 10.14 4.10
N PRO A 301 -2.77 10.81 3.02
CA PRO A 301 -2.09 10.18 1.88
C PRO A 301 -0.61 9.93 2.17
N VAL A 302 -0.30 9.19 3.23
CA VAL A 302 1.09 8.88 3.63
C VAL A 302 1.65 7.64 2.92
N TYR A 303 0.77 6.79 2.37
CA TYR A 303 1.15 5.58 1.63
C TYR A 303 0.72 5.64 0.17
N ASP A 304 -0.57 5.66 -0.11
CA ASP A 304 -1.19 5.90 -1.42
C ASP A 304 -1.88 7.28 -1.42
N GLU A 305 -2.21 7.79 -2.58
CA GLU A 305 -2.85 9.09 -2.71
C GLU A 305 -4.05 9.07 -3.67
N PRO A 306 -5.05 9.93 -3.44
CA PRO A 306 -6.30 9.96 -4.22
C PRO A 306 -6.10 10.06 -5.73
N GLU A 307 -5.07 10.80 -6.19
CA GLU A 307 -4.74 10.92 -7.61
C GLU A 307 -4.44 9.56 -8.26
N PHE A 308 -3.77 8.65 -7.54
CA PHE A 308 -3.46 7.32 -8.05
C PHE A 308 -4.72 6.43 -8.10
N ILE A 309 -5.65 6.63 -7.18
CA ILE A 309 -6.95 5.92 -7.18
C ILE A 309 -7.74 6.26 -8.45
N VAL A 310 -7.70 7.51 -8.90
CA VAL A 310 -8.33 7.95 -10.18
C VAL A 310 -7.82 7.12 -11.36
N HIS A 311 -6.50 6.91 -11.45
CA HIS A 311 -5.92 6.06 -12.51
C HIS A 311 -6.43 4.61 -12.46
N THR A 312 -6.58 4.07 -11.25
CA THR A 312 -7.07 2.70 -11.05
C THR A 312 -8.54 2.58 -11.45
N VAL A 313 -9.39 3.55 -11.08
CA VAL A 313 -10.79 3.61 -11.49
C VAL A 313 -10.89 3.72 -13.00
N TRP A 314 -10.15 4.66 -13.62
CA TRP A 314 -10.12 4.81 -15.08
C TRP A 314 -9.82 3.49 -15.77
N ARG A 315 -8.76 2.80 -15.34
CA ARG A 315 -8.35 1.53 -15.90
C ARG A 315 -9.38 0.41 -15.71
N GLN A 316 -10.05 0.38 -14.56
CA GLN A 316 -11.04 -0.65 -14.25
C GLN A 316 -12.28 -0.54 -15.15
N TYR A 317 -12.76 0.68 -15.40
CA TYR A 317 -14.00 0.93 -16.14
C TYR A 317 -13.79 1.31 -17.61
N GLY A 318 -12.64 1.89 -17.97
CA GLY A 318 -12.36 2.43 -19.30
C GLY A 318 -11.20 1.77 -20.07
N GLY A 319 -10.42 0.93 -19.42
CA GLY A 319 -9.20 0.34 -19.99
C GLY A 319 -7.95 1.23 -19.79
N TRP A 320 -6.90 0.99 -20.55
CA TRP A 320 -5.59 1.64 -20.34
C TRP A 320 -5.40 2.96 -21.08
N TRP A 321 -6.20 3.24 -22.12
CA TRP A 321 -6.04 4.45 -22.92
C TRP A 321 -6.59 5.68 -22.18
N ASP A 322 -5.79 6.75 -22.15
CA ASP A 322 -6.04 7.99 -21.42
C ASP A 322 -6.98 8.98 -22.12
N GLY A 323 -7.46 8.67 -23.34
CA GLY A 323 -8.28 9.54 -24.17
C GLY A 323 -7.50 10.52 -25.05
N ASN A 324 -6.16 10.58 -24.97
CA ASN A 324 -5.33 11.39 -25.85
C ASN A 324 -4.99 10.60 -27.14
N PRO A 325 -5.35 11.07 -28.35
CA PRO A 325 -5.02 10.35 -29.57
C PRO A 325 -3.52 10.10 -29.78
N ALA A 326 -2.67 10.98 -29.27
CA ALA A 326 -1.21 10.85 -29.43
C ALA A 326 -0.62 9.66 -28.64
N THR A 327 -1.27 9.27 -27.53
CA THR A 327 -0.81 8.17 -26.66
C THR A 327 -1.36 6.80 -27.07
N LEU A 328 -2.29 6.73 -28.04
CA LEU A 328 -2.84 5.44 -28.52
C LEU A 328 -1.76 4.60 -29.26
N LYS A 329 -0.96 5.26 -30.09
CA LYS A 329 0.22 4.69 -30.75
C LYS A 329 1.34 5.75 -30.68
N PRO A 330 1.99 5.89 -29.51
CA PRO A 330 2.92 6.99 -29.29
C PRO A 330 4.22 6.81 -30.08
N ALA A 331 4.88 7.93 -30.39
CA ALA A 331 6.32 7.89 -30.67
C ALA A 331 7.06 7.38 -29.43
N SER A 332 8.29 6.89 -29.60
CA SER A 332 9.11 6.59 -28.42
C SER A 332 9.36 7.87 -27.62
N GLU A 333 9.46 7.74 -26.30
CA GLU A 333 9.75 8.89 -25.41
C GLU A 333 11.04 9.60 -25.82
N LEU A 334 12.08 8.85 -26.22
CA LEU A 334 13.33 9.38 -26.74
C LEU A 334 13.10 10.23 -28.01
N ALA A 335 12.32 9.74 -28.98
CA ALA A 335 12.08 10.47 -30.23
C ALA A 335 11.33 11.79 -29.96
N LEU A 336 10.32 11.77 -29.09
CA LEU A 336 9.60 12.98 -28.67
C LEU A 336 10.52 13.96 -27.93
N ALA A 337 11.36 13.47 -27.01
CA ALA A 337 12.29 14.29 -26.25
C ALA A 337 13.32 14.98 -27.15
N VAL A 338 13.89 14.26 -28.14
CA VAL A 338 14.82 14.83 -29.12
C VAL A 338 14.15 15.91 -29.96
N GLU A 339 12.92 15.71 -30.41
CA GLU A 339 12.17 16.71 -31.18
C GLU A 339 11.88 17.96 -30.33
N LEU A 340 11.40 17.78 -29.08
CA LEU A 340 11.17 18.90 -28.16
C LEU A 340 12.47 19.68 -27.88
N ALA A 341 13.58 19.00 -27.64
CA ALA A 341 14.89 19.63 -27.46
C ALA A 341 15.32 20.41 -28.70
N SER A 342 15.11 19.85 -29.90
CA SER A 342 15.42 20.54 -31.18
C SER A 342 14.60 21.82 -31.32
N LEU A 343 13.30 21.78 -31.04
CA LEU A 343 12.40 22.94 -31.11
C LEU A 343 12.75 24.00 -30.06
N ALA A 344 13.22 23.61 -28.89
CA ALA A 344 13.62 24.51 -27.80
C ALA A 344 14.99 25.16 -28.03
N GLY A 345 15.81 24.64 -28.95
CA GLY A 345 17.19 25.10 -29.19
C GLY A 345 18.25 24.30 -28.43
N GLY A 346 17.89 23.13 -27.92
CA GLY A 346 18.80 22.16 -27.31
C GLY A 346 18.29 21.61 -25.97
N PRO A 347 18.79 20.41 -25.55
CA PRO A 347 18.39 19.80 -24.28
C PRO A 347 18.75 20.67 -23.05
N GLY A 348 19.83 21.43 -23.11
CA GLY A 348 20.21 22.38 -22.06
C GLY A 348 19.15 23.45 -21.79
N VAL A 349 18.46 23.94 -22.83
CA VAL A 349 17.38 24.92 -22.69
C VAL A 349 16.20 24.35 -21.91
N LEU A 350 15.85 23.08 -22.14
CA LEU A 350 14.82 22.40 -21.37
C LEU A 350 15.25 22.21 -19.91
N ALA A 351 16.51 21.85 -19.68
CA ALA A 351 17.07 21.68 -18.34
C ALA A 351 17.09 23.02 -17.56
N ASP A 352 17.58 24.09 -18.20
CA ASP A 352 17.59 25.44 -17.59
C ASP A 352 16.18 25.91 -17.24
N ARG A 353 15.20 25.63 -18.11
CA ARG A 353 13.80 25.97 -17.83
C ARG A 353 13.22 25.12 -16.67
N ALA A 354 13.58 23.86 -16.56
CA ALA A 354 13.21 23.03 -15.44
C ALA A 354 13.74 23.57 -14.09
N VAL A 355 15.00 24.03 -14.07
CA VAL A 355 15.60 24.68 -12.90
C VAL A 355 14.89 26.00 -12.53
N GLN A 356 14.57 26.84 -13.53
CA GLN A 356 13.78 28.08 -13.27
C GLN A 356 12.40 27.77 -12.65
N LEU A 357 11.73 26.71 -13.10
CA LEU A 357 10.44 26.27 -12.53
C LEU A 357 10.61 25.74 -11.10
N LEU A 358 11.71 25.02 -10.82
CA LEU A 358 12.07 24.59 -9.47
C LEU A 358 12.30 25.79 -8.54
N GLU A 359 13.03 26.81 -8.99
CA GLU A 359 13.23 28.06 -8.24
C GLU A 359 11.90 28.78 -7.98
N ALA A 360 11.03 28.89 -9.01
CA ALA A 360 9.70 29.46 -8.88
C ALA A 360 8.85 28.70 -7.84
N ALA A 361 8.89 27.36 -7.86
CA ALA A 361 8.18 26.53 -6.88
C ALA A 361 8.69 26.74 -5.44
N SER A 362 9.98 27.01 -5.29
CA SER A 362 10.58 27.28 -3.98
C SER A 362 10.17 28.64 -3.41
N GLY A 363 9.86 29.60 -4.28
CA GLY A 363 9.39 30.95 -3.92
C GLY A 363 7.87 31.12 -3.90
N ALA A 364 7.10 30.10 -4.31
CA ALA A 364 5.64 30.17 -4.39
C ALA A 364 5.00 30.31 -3.00
N ALA A 365 3.99 31.19 -2.89
CA ALA A 365 3.25 31.41 -1.66
C ALA A 365 2.17 30.33 -1.42
N ASP A 366 1.69 29.70 -2.50
CA ASP A 366 0.66 28.64 -2.49
C ASP A 366 1.26 27.28 -2.85
N ALA A 367 0.91 26.27 -2.07
CA ALA A 367 1.34 24.89 -2.29
C ALA A 367 0.89 24.31 -3.65
N ARG A 368 -0.28 24.70 -4.16
CA ARG A 368 -0.80 24.28 -5.47
C ARG A 368 0.01 24.88 -6.61
N GLU A 369 0.36 26.16 -6.51
CA GLU A 369 1.23 26.83 -7.50
C GLU A 369 2.61 26.17 -7.54
N ALA A 370 3.18 25.87 -6.37
CA ALA A 370 4.45 25.16 -6.26
C ALA A 370 4.37 23.76 -6.89
N ASP A 371 3.31 22.99 -6.63
CA ASP A 371 3.13 21.67 -7.20
C ASP A 371 2.98 21.72 -8.73
N ALA A 372 2.18 22.66 -9.26
CA ALA A 372 2.03 22.85 -10.70
C ALA A 372 3.36 23.16 -11.40
N ALA A 373 4.19 24.02 -10.80
CA ALA A 373 5.51 24.36 -11.33
C ALA A 373 6.44 23.14 -11.31
N LEU A 374 6.44 22.34 -10.23
CA LEU A 374 7.25 21.12 -10.12
C LEU A 374 6.79 20.00 -11.07
N ARG A 375 5.51 19.87 -11.36
CA ARG A 375 4.99 18.94 -12.38
C ARG A 375 5.53 19.29 -13.76
N LEU A 376 5.49 20.56 -14.14
CA LEU A 376 6.09 21.05 -15.39
C LEU A 376 7.60 20.86 -15.42
N ALA A 377 8.29 21.20 -14.32
CA ALA A 377 9.73 21.01 -14.21
C ALA A 377 10.11 19.53 -14.41
N GLY A 378 9.34 18.59 -13.87
CA GLY A 378 9.55 17.16 -14.05
C GLY A 378 9.48 16.73 -15.52
N HIS A 379 8.48 17.19 -16.28
CA HIS A 379 8.39 16.90 -17.71
C HIS A 379 9.57 17.43 -18.52
N LEU A 380 10.00 18.65 -18.23
CA LEU A 380 11.13 19.27 -18.98
C LEU A 380 12.46 18.63 -18.61
N ALA A 381 12.70 18.33 -17.34
CA ALA A 381 13.91 17.67 -16.87
C ALA A 381 14.03 16.24 -17.45
N GLU A 382 12.93 15.47 -17.47
CA GLU A 382 12.90 14.13 -18.06
C GLU A 382 13.13 14.19 -19.57
N SER A 383 12.51 15.11 -20.29
CA SER A 383 12.72 15.30 -21.75
C SER A 383 14.16 15.71 -22.05
N ALA A 384 14.77 16.60 -21.24
CA ALA A 384 16.17 16.98 -21.40
C ALA A 384 17.10 15.77 -21.22
N TRP A 385 16.86 14.97 -20.20
CA TRP A 385 17.64 13.78 -19.88
C TRP A 385 17.55 12.70 -20.95
N LEU A 386 16.34 12.39 -21.42
CA LEU A 386 16.14 11.45 -22.53
C LEU A 386 16.86 11.89 -23.80
N ALA A 387 16.87 13.21 -24.10
CA ALA A 387 17.55 13.75 -25.28
C ALA A 387 19.07 13.79 -25.13
N SER A 388 19.61 13.91 -23.92
CA SER A 388 21.06 14.02 -23.66
C SER A 388 21.47 13.45 -22.30
N PRO A 389 21.38 12.11 -22.11
CA PRO A 389 21.61 11.47 -20.83
C PRO A 389 23.08 11.57 -20.34
N GLY A 390 24.03 11.86 -21.22
CA GLY A 390 25.44 12.04 -20.87
C GLY A 390 25.84 13.46 -20.45
N ASP A 391 24.92 14.44 -20.54
CA ASP A 391 25.21 15.83 -20.17
C ASP A 391 25.11 16.03 -18.67
N GLY A 392 26.22 16.46 -18.03
CA GLY A 392 26.26 16.64 -16.59
C GLY A 392 25.38 17.78 -16.06
N ALA A 393 25.06 18.80 -16.85
CA ALA A 393 24.14 19.87 -16.46
C ALA A 393 22.69 19.36 -16.47
N VAL A 394 22.33 18.59 -17.50
CA VAL A 394 21.02 17.92 -17.62
C VAL A 394 20.81 16.94 -16.49
N GLN A 395 21.83 16.12 -16.16
CA GLN A 395 21.80 15.20 -15.04
C GLN A 395 21.52 15.92 -13.71
N ARG A 396 22.24 17.01 -13.43
CA ARG A 396 22.01 17.80 -12.20
C ARG A 396 20.60 18.40 -12.16
N ALA A 397 20.13 18.97 -13.26
CA ALA A 397 18.77 19.53 -13.31
C ALA A 397 17.70 18.49 -13.02
N ARG A 398 17.83 17.27 -13.61
CA ARG A 398 16.91 16.15 -13.36
C ARG A 398 16.97 15.70 -11.89
N HIS A 399 18.18 15.52 -11.35
CA HIS A 399 18.38 15.19 -9.95
C HIS A 399 17.66 16.19 -9.04
N ASP A 400 17.94 17.49 -9.19
CA ASP A 400 17.42 18.52 -8.30
C ASP A 400 15.89 18.64 -8.36
N VAL A 401 15.31 18.53 -9.55
CA VAL A 401 13.85 18.57 -9.73
C VAL A 401 13.18 17.36 -9.07
N PHE A 402 13.68 16.14 -9.29
CA PHE A 402 13.05 14.96 -8.70
C PHE A 402 13.35 14.83 -7.19
N ALA A 403 14.49 15.29 -6.70
CA ALA A 403 14.76 15.40 -5.27
C ALA A 403 13.78 16.38 -4.59
N ALA A 404 13.49 17.53 -5.21
CA ALA A 404 12.51 18.47 -4.71
C ALA A 404 11.08 17.89 -4.73
N ARG A 405 10.71 17.16 -5.78
CA ARG A 405 9.42 16.45 -5.83
C ARG A 405 9.31 15.39 -4.74
N ALA A 406 10.36 14.60 -4.52
CA ALA A 406 10.41 13.62 -3.44
C ALA A 406 10.24 14.26 -2.06
N ALA A 407 10.96 15.35 -1.78
CA ALA A 407 10.89 16.07 -0.51
C ALA A 407 9.50 16.65 -0.20
N ARG A 408 8.72 16.99 -1.21
CA ARG A 408 7.35 17.52 -1.06
C ARG A 408 6.27 16.44 -1.06
N SER A 409 6.60 15.23 -1.49
CA SER A 409 5.64 14.11 -1.53
C SER A 409 5.38 13.56 -0.13
N THR A 410 4.12 13.39 0.23
CA THR A 410 3.70 12.75 1.47
C THR A 410 3.62 11.24 1.31
N SER A 411 3.15 10.74 0.17
CA SER A 411 2.99 9.30 -0.06
C SER A 411 4.33 8.58 -0.24
N THR A 412 4.45 7.42 0.35
CA THR A 412 5.62 6.54 0.22
C THR A 412 5.90 6.18 -1.25
N MET A 413 4.84 6.00 -2.04
CA MET A 413 4.95 5.64 -3.46
C MET A 413 5.55 6.76 -4.30
N ALA A 414 5.03 7.99 -4.21
CA ALA A 414 5.54 9.11 -4.97
C ALA A 414 6.98 9.44 -4.54
N ARG A 415 7.23 9.49 -3.22
CA ARG A 415 8.56 9.75 -2.67
C ARG A 415 9.58 8.73 -3.16
N GLY A 416 9.24 7.44 -3.12
CA GLY A 416 10.13 6.38 -3.59
C GLY A 416 10.47 6.52 -5.08
N ILE A 417 9.46 6.71 -5.93
CA ILE A 417 9.65 6.86 -7.39
C ILE A 417 10.50 8.10 -7.72
N PHE A 418 10.21 9.24 -7.12
CA PHE A 418 10.97 10.47 -7.38
C PHE A 418 12.40 10.40 -6.82
N THR A 419 12.61 9.80 -5.64
CA THR A 419 13.95 9.55 -5.09
C THR A 419 14.75 8.63 -6.02
N TRP A 420 14.12 7.59 -6.55
CA TRP A 420 14.76 6.71 -7.52
C TRP A 420 15.22 7.47 -8.76
N ALA A 421 14.36 8.32 -9.35
CA ALA A 421 14.68 9.12 -10.52
C ALA A 421 15.82 10.14 -10.24
N ALA A 422 15.82 10.75 -9.05
CA ALA A 422 16.91 11.64 -8.62
C ALA A 422 18.25 10.89 -8.53
N ASN A 423 18.26 9.70 -7.90
CA ASN A 423 19.48 8.89 -7.72
C ASN A 423 20.04 8.39 -9.04
N GLU A 424 19.21 8.05 -10.02
CA GLU A 424 19.66 7.68 -11.37
C GLU A 424 20.52 8.80 -12.02
N SER A 425 20.26 10.05 -11.70
CA SER A 425 20.99 11.22 -12.21
C SER A 425 22.10 11.73 -11.28
N GLY A 426 22.12 11.33 -10.01
CA GLY A 426 23.10 11.76 -9.01
C GLY A 426 24.41 10.98 -8.98
N GLY A 427 24.55 9.94 -9.79
CA GLY A 427 25.77 9.11 -9.85
C GLY A 427 25.89 8.05 -8.74
N ASP A 428 24.94 7.99 -7.80
CA ASP A 428 24.89 6.96 -6.76
C ASP A 428 24.06 5.73 -7.18
N GLY A 429 23.53 5.76 -8.42
CA GLY A 429 22.78 4.67 -9.02
C GLY A 429 23.70 3.66 -9.70
N GLU A 430 23.90 2.51 -9.08
CA GLU A 430 24.42 1.34 -9.81
C GLU A 430 23.45 1.01 -10.97
N GLY A 431 23.84 1.44 -12.17
CA GLY A 431 23.56 0.76 -13.42
C GLY A 431 22.12 0.51 -13.85
N THR A 432 21.41 1.55 -14.34
CA THR A 432 20.29 1.34 -15.27
C THR A 432 20.43 2.10 -16.60
N ALA A 433 21.51 2.86 -16.79
CA ALA A 433 21.79 3.52 -18.08
C ALA A 433 21.96 2.55 -19.27
N ALA A 434 22.11 1.24 -19.01
CA ALA A 434 22.26 0.21 -20.05
C ALA A 434 20.93 -0.33 -20.62
N ALA A 435 19.79 -0.05 -20.00
CA ALA A 435 18.50 -0.60 -20.40
C ALA A 435 17.77 0.24 -21.49
N HIS A 436 18.20 1.45 -21.75
CA HIS A 436 17.58 2.35 -22.74
C HIS A 436 18.36 2.49 -24.06
N ALA A 437 19.42 1.70 -24.26
CA ALA A 437 20.28 1.77 -25.44
C ALA A 437 20.00 0.69 -26.54
N HIS A 438 18.76 0.17 -26.60
CA HIS A 438 18.34 -0.73 -27.67
C HIS A 438 16.99 -0.33 -28.27
#